data_4a06f8b3d1fa36ea0c62a759d883fd53
#
_entry.id   4a06f8b3d1fa36ea0c62a759d883fd53
#
_cell.length_a   1.000
_cell.length_b   1.000
_cell.length_c   1.000
_cell.angle_alpha   90.00
_cell.angle_beta   90.00
_cell.angle_gamma   90.00
#
_symmetry.space_group_name_H-M   'P 1'
#
loop_
_entity.id
_entity.type
_entity.pdbx_description
1 polymer ?
#
loop_
_entity_poly.entity_id
_entity_poly.type
_entity_poly.pdbx_seq_one_letter_code
_entity_poly.pdbx_strand_id
1 'polypeptide(L)'
;MVDPDTQEHTLTADEVRKGREFVARWFPALKDQPLVDTKVCQREDSVDEHFIVDRHPAFDNVWLVGGGSGHGYKHGIMLGDYVAHRVVGKDTQPQLAETFKLKTQTF
;
A
#
# COMPACT_ATOMS: atom_id res chain seq x y z
N MET A 1 -0.56 13.97 -4.83
CA MET A 1 -1.46 12.86 -5.20
C MET A 1 -1.44 12.75 -6.72
N VAL A 2 -1.32 11.54 -7.25
CA VAL A 2 -1.32 11.30 -8.70
C VAL A 2 -2.69 10.76 -9.08
N ASP A 3 -3.25 11.25 -10.19
CA ASP A 3 -4.51 10.75 -10.73
C ASP A 3 -4.23 9.42 -11.46
N PRO A 4 -4.80 8.29 -11.02
CA PRO A 4 -4.53 6.99 -11.61
C PRO A 4 -5.01 6.87 -13.07
N ASP A 5 -6.01 7.65 -13.47
CA ASP A 5 -6.56 7.59 -14.82
C ASP A 5 -5.66 8.30 -15.85
N THR A 6 -4.82 9.23 -15.39
CA THR A 6 -3.95 10.04 -16.25
C THR A 6 -2.46 9.78 -16.03
N GLN A 7 -2.09 8.98 -15.02
CA GLN A 7 -0.69 8.65 -14.73
C GLN A 7 -0.06 7.84 -15.86
N GLU A 8 1.10 8.27 -16.34
CA GLU A 8 1.89 7.45 -17.25
C GLU A 8 2.42 6.19 -16.56
N HIS A 9 2.32 5.05 -17.26
CA HIS A 9 2.77 3.76 -16.77
C HIS A 9 4.22 3.42 -17.15
N THR A 10 4.93 4.38 -17.74
CA THR A 10 6.33 4.23 -18.16
C THR A 10 7.24 5.11 -17.31
N LEU A 11 8.43 4.59 -17.01
CA LEU A 11 9.44 5.37 -16.30
C LEU A 11 10.05 6.43 -17.21
N THR A 12 10.35 7.60 -16.65
CA THR A 12 11.13 8.63 -17.29
C THR A 12 12.61 8.19 -17.43
N ALA A 13 13.33 8.79 -18.35
CA ALA A 13 14.76 8.53 -18.51
C ALA A 13 15.57 8.80 -17.22
N ASP A 14 15.16 9.79 -16.42
CA ASP A 14 15.81 10.12 -15.14
C ASP A 14 15.59 9.04 -14.08
N GLU A 15 14.39 8.50 -14.00
CA GLU A 15 14.07 7.39 -13.07
C GLU A 15 14.83 6.12 -13.45
N VAL A 16 14.92 5.80 -14.74
CA VAL A 16 15.75 4.70 -15.23
C VAL A 16 17.21 4.91 -14.87
N ARG A 17 17.75 6.13 -15.07
CA ARG A 17 19.11 6.47 -14.68
C ARG A 17 19.36 6.25 -13.19
N LYS A 18 18.49 6.77 -12.32
CA LYS A 18 18.55 6.58 -10.85
C LYS A 18 18.51 5.11 -10.45
N GLY A 19 17.63 4.33 -11.09
CA GLY A 19 17.57 2.88 -10.89
C GLY A 19 18.90 2.19 -11.25
N ARG A 20 19.50 2.54 -12.37
CA ARG A 20 20.80 2.01 -12.79
C ARG A 20 21.93 2.40 -11.84
N GLU A 21 21.96 3.63 -11.35
CA GLU A 21 22.94 4.09 -10.35
C GLU A 21 22.82 3.30 -9.04
N PHE A 22 21.58 3.04 -8.59
CA PHE A 22 21.32 2.20 -7.44
C PHE A 22 21.84 0.77 -7.65
N VAL A 23 21.52 0.15 -8.79
CA VAL A 23 21.99 -1.21 -9.13
C VAL A 23 23.53 -1.24 -9.21
N ALA A 24 24.18 -0.26 -9.86
CA ALA A 24 25.61 -0.20 -9.96
C ALA A 24 26.31 -0.12 -8.59
N ARG A 25 25.68 0.58 -7.63
CA ARG A 25 26.21 0.75 -6.27
C ARG A 25 26.06 -0.50 -5.42
N TRP A 26 24.89 -1.14 -5.44
CA TRP A 26 24.55 -2.21 -4.51
C TRP A 26 24.71 -3.62 -5.10
N PHE A 27 24.66 -3.72 -6.42
CA PHE A 27 24.78 -4.97 -7.18
C PHE A 27 25.77 -4.82 -8.34
N PRO A 28 27.07 -4.62 -8.09
CA PRO A 28 28.06 -4.29 -9.15
C PRO A 28 28.09 -5.28 -10.31
N ALA A 29 27.81 -6.56 -10.05
CA ALA A 29 27.76 -7.58 -11.09
C ALA A 29 26.61 -7.39 -12.10
N LEU A 30 25.59 -6.60 -11.76
CA LEU A 30 24.42 -6.34 -12.59
C LEU A 30 24.47 -4.97 -13.28
N LYS A 31 25.46 -4.13 -13.00
CA LYS A 31 25.47 -2.73 -13.45
C LYS A 31 25.35 -2.56 -14.97
N ASP A 32 25.98 -3.47 -15.73
CA ASP A 32 26.06 -3.41 -17.20
C ASP A 32 25.06 -4.36 -17.89
N GLN A 33 24.19 -5.02 -17.11
CA GLN A 33 23.18 -5.90 -17.67
C GLN A 33 22.07 -5.11 -18.38
N PRO A 34 21.48 -5.66 -19.44
CA PRO A 34 20.38 -4.99 -20.14
C PRO A 34 19.19 -4.78 -19.23
N LEU A 35 18.54 -3.64 -19.36
CA LEU A 35 17.23 -3.39 -18.76
C LEU A 35 16.19 -4.13 -19.60
N VAL A 36 15.55 -5.14 -19.01
CA VAL A 36 14.59 -6.00 -19.73
C VAL A 36 13.23 -5.34 -19.80
N ASP A 37 12.77 -4.74 -18.70
CA ASP A 37 11.45 -4.11 -18.62
C ASP A 37 11.42 -3.09 -17.48
N THR A 38 10.45 -2.17 -17.55
CA THR A 38 10.12 -1.22 -16.50
C THR A 38 8.62 -1.13 -16.31
N LYS A 39 8.17 -0.99 -15.06
CA LYS A 39 6.76 -0.85 -14.75
C LYS A 39 6.54 0.16 -13.63
N VAL A 40 5.64 1.09 -13.87
CA VAL A 40 5.08 1.96 -12.82
C VAL A 40 3.89 1.24 -12.21
N CYS A 41 3.95 0.97 -10.91
CA CYS A 41 2.83 0.39 -10.17
C CYS A 41 2.07 1.52 -9.45
N GLN A 42 0.76 1.52 -9.61
CA GLN A 42 -0.13 2.33 -8.79
C GLN A 42 -0.31 1.63 -7.44
N ARG A 43 -0.32 2.41 -6.39
CA ARG A 43 -0.61 1.91 -5.05
C ARG A 43 -1.56 2.85 -4.32
N GLU A 44 -2.37 2.27 -3.48
CA GLU A 44 -3.23 2.98 -2.56
C GLU A 44 -2.45 3.30 -1.28
N ASP A 45 -2.38 4.57 -0.93
CA ASP A 45 -1.79 5.00 0.33
C ASP A 45 -2.89 5.60 1.22
N SER A 46 -2.96 5.13 2.46
CA SER A 46 -3.76 5.77 3.50
C SER A 46 -3.04 7.02 4.01
N VAL A 47 -3.75 7.89 4.74
CA VAL A 47 -3.23 9.18 5.23
C VAL A 47 -1.96 9.05 6.07
N ASP A 48 -1.87 7.99 6.85
CA ASP A 48 -0.79 7.71 7.79
C ASP A 48 -0.06 6.40 7.50
N GLU A 49 -0.26 5.85 6.31
CA GLU A 49 0.32 4.60 5.83
C GLU A 49 -0.07 3.35 6.67
N HIS A 50 -1.01 3.48 7.60
CA HIS A 50 -1.61 2.35 8.31
C HIS A 50 -2.75 1.72 7.51
N PHE A 51 -3.05 0.44 7.80
CA PHE A 51 -4.25 -0.19 7.26
C PHE A 51 -5.51 0.54 7.71
N ILE A 52 -6.55 0.42 6.91
CA ILE A 52 -7.91 0.82 7.28
C ILE A 52 -8.68 -0.48 7.51
N VAL A 53 -9.21 -0.67 8.71
CA VAL A 53 -10.14 -1.77 9.06
C VAL A 53 -11.20 -1.18 9.96
N ASP A 54 -12.26 -0.68 9.34
CA ASP A 54 -13.31 0.04 10.06
C ASP A 54 -14.69 -0.17 9.43
N ARG A 55 -15.74 0.12 10.19
CA ARG A 55 -17.09 0.14 9.64
C ARG A 55 -17.33 1.37 8.78
N HIS A 56 -18.11 1.19 7.74
CA HIS A 56 -18.58 2.32 6.95
C HIS A 56 -19.46 3.24 7.82
N PRO A 57 -19.24 4.57 7.82
CA PRO A 57 -19.92 5.48 8.73
C PRO A 57 -21.44 5.55 8.54
N ALA A 58 -21.96 5.17 7.37
CA ALA A 58 -23.39 5.21 7.06
C ALA A 58 -24.06 3.81 6.98
N PHE A 59 -23.31 2.72 7.12
CA PHE A 59 -23.84 1.37 6.96
C PHE A 59 -23.25 0.40 7.99
N ASP A 60 -24.06 -0.16 8.86
CA ASP A 60 -23.64 -1.04 9.96
C ASP A 60 -23.05 -2.39 9.50
N ASN A 61 -23.46 -2.86 8.31
CA ASN A 61 -23.07 -4.15 7.75
C ASN A 61 -21.95 -4.06 6.70
N VAL A 62 -21.39 -2.87 6.48
CA VAL A 62 -20.30 -2.64 5.51
C VAL A 62 -19.00 -2.37 6.24
N TRP A 63 -17.97 -3.12 5.90
CA TRP A 63 -16.61 -2.92 6.40
C TRP A 63 -15.71 -2.39 5.29
N LEU A 64 -14.88 -1.42 5.64
CA LEU A 64 -13.84 -0.88 4.79
C LEU A 64 -12.52 -1.53 5.21
N VAL A 65 -11.87 -2.20 4.26
CA VAL A 65 -10.56 -2.83 4.46
C VAL A 65 -9.66 -2.39 3.31
N GLY A 66 -8.62 -1.65 3.63
CA GLY A 66 -7.74 -1.08 2.60
C GLY A 66 -6.50 -0.43 3.21
N GLY A 67 -5.92 0.52 2.49
CA GLY A 67 -4.75 1.25 2.93
C GLY A 67 -3.48 0.40 2.96
N GLY A 68 -3.30 -0.47 1.97
CA GLY A 68 -2.13 -1.35 1.88
C GLY A 68 -0.78 -0.63 1.78
N SER A 69 -0.77 0.64 1.37
CA SER A 69 0.36 1.58 1.38
C SER A 69 1.69 0.98 0.90
N GLY A 70 1.61 0.10 -0.13
CA GLY A 70 2.76 -0.58 -0.72
C GLY A 70 3.35 -1.74 0.09
N HIS A 71 2.92 -1.98 1.33
CA HIS A 71 3.44 -3.06 2.20
C HIS A 71 2.41 -4.11 2.61
N GLY A 72 1.14 -3.97 2.19
CA GLY A 72 0.02 -4.80 2.63
C GLY A 72 0.17 -6.28 2.34
N TYR A 73 0.78 -6.66 1.22
CA TYR A 73 0.87 -8.06 0.78
C TYR A 73 1.48 -9.00 1.84
N LYS A 74 2.58 -8.61 2.46
CA LYS A 74 3.27 -9.42 3.46
C LYS A 74 2.46 -9.64 4.74
N HIS A 75 1.45 -8.81 5.00
CA HIS A 75 0.60 -8.87 6.19
C HIS A 75 -0.74 -9.59 5.94
N GLY A 76 -1.01 -10.07 4.73
CA GLY A 76 -2.32 -10.54 4.29
C GLY A 76 -2.95 -11.58 5.22
N ILE A 77 -2.20 -12.58 5.67
CA ILE A 77 -2.70 -13.64 6.56
C ILE A 77 -3.12 -13.06 7.92
N MET A 78 -2.24 -12.27 8.55
CA MET A 78 -2.52 -11.70 9.88
C MET A 78 -3.60 -10.63 9.82
N LEU A 79 -3.62 -9.83 8.75
CA LEU A 79 -4.67 -8.84 8.54
C LEU A 79 -6.03 -9.51 8.30
N GLY A 80 -6.07 -10.59 7.52
CA GLY A 80 -7.28 -11.37 7.29
C GLY A 80 -7.88 -11.96 8.57
N ASP A 81 -7.04 -12.54 9.43
CA ASP A 81 -7.44 -13.03 10.75
C ASP A 81 -8.00 -11.90 11.63
N TYR A 82 -7.29 -10.77 11.69
CA TYR A 82 -7.73 -9.59 12.43
C TYR A 82 -9.10 -9.08 11.93
N VAL A 83 -9.28 -8.93 10.61
CA VAL A 83 -10.54 -8.51 9.99
C VAL A 83 -11.67 -9.47 10.36
N ALA A 84 -11.43 -10.79 10.27
CA ALA A 84 -12.43 -11.80 10.63
C ALA A 84 -12.89 -11.65 12.09
N HIS A 85 -11.96 -11.47 13.02
CA HIS A 85 -12.27 -11.25 14.44
C HIS A 85 -13.07 -9.94 14.66
N ARG A 86 -12.71 -8.87 13.94
CA ARG A 86 -13.42 -7.59 14.01
C ARG A 86 -14.87 -7.74 13.53
N VAL A 87 -15.07 -8.39 12.40
CA VAL A 87 -16.40 -8.58 11.78
C VAL A 87 -17.35 -9.39 12.69
N VAL A 88 -16.83 -10.45 13.33
CA VAL A 88 -17.64 -11.28 14.23
C VAL A 88 -17.74 -10.74 15.67
N GLY A 89 -17.20 -9.55 15.93
CA GLY A 89 -17.26 -8.92 17.25
C GLY A 89 -16.38 -9.58 18.33
N LYS A 90 -15.33 -10.29 17.93
CA LYS A 90 -14.37 -10.96 18.82
C LYS A 90 -12.99 -10.29 18.78
N ASP A 91 -12.96 -8.96 18.79
CA ASP A 91 -11.72 -8.20 18.75
C ASP A 91 -10.83 -8.51 19.96
N THR A 92 -9.65 -9.05 19.68
CA THR A 92 -8.63 -9.38 20.68
C THR A 92 -7.51 -8.34 20.76
N GLN A 93 -7.54 -7.33 19.88
CA GLN A 93 -6.49 -6.31 19.73
C GLN A 93 -7.08 -4.90 19.62
N PRO A 94 -7.72 -4.38 20.67
CA PRO A 94 -8.43 -3.09 20.61
C PRO A 94 -7.52 -1.90 20.27
N GLN A 95 -6.22 -1.99 20.56
CA GLN A 95 -5.25 -0.97 20.18
C GLN A 95 -5.11 -0.84 18.65
N LEU A 96 -5.25 -1.95 17.89
CA LEU A 96 -5.24 -1.89 16.44
C LEU A 96 -6.52 -1.30 15.88
N ALA A 97 -7.65 -1.45 16.57
CA ALA A 97 -8.91 -0.84 16.18
C ALA A 97 -8.82 0.69 16.14
N GLU A 98 -8.14 1.29 17.11
CA GLU A 98 -7.91 2.74 17.14
C GLU A 98 -6.92 3.17 16.06
N THR A 99 -5.88 2.38 15.81
CA THR A 99 -4.86 2.67 14.79
C THR A 99 -5.44 2.56 13.37
N PHE A 100 -6.28 1.55 13.12
CA PHE A 100 -6.78 1.22 11.79
C PHE A 100 -8.17 1.80 11.48
N LYS A 101 -8.67 2.68 12.32
CA LYS A 101 -9.94 3.35 12.05
C LYS A 101 -9.85 4.25 10.82
N LEU A 102 -10.98 4.44 10.15
CA LEU A 102 -11.10 5.37 9.03
C LEU A 102 -10.76 6.79 9.49
N LYS A 103 -9.78 7.38 8.82
CA LYS A 103 -9.34 8.76 9.06
C LYS A 103 -9.83 9.64 7.92
N THR A 104 -10.50 10.72 8.26
CA THR A 104 -10.97 11.69 7.27
C THR A 104 -9.80 12.61 6.89
N GLN A 105 -9.46 12.67 5.61
CA GLN A 105 -8.63 13.77 5.10
C GLN A 105 -9.51 15.02 4.98
N THR A 106 -9.07 16.10 5.59
CA THR A 106 -9.54 17.44 5.23
C THR A 106 -8.61 17.93 4.12
N PHE A 107 -9.13 17.99 2.89
CA PHE A 107 -8.43 18.56 1.74
C PHE A 107 -8.56 20.08 1.75
#